data_62b8ba402f9e2e94d55793e557a7b9a1
#
_entry.id   62b8ba402f9e2e94d55793e557a7b9a1
#
_cell.length_a   1.000
_cell.length_b   1.000
_cell.length_c   1.000
_cell.angle_alpha   90.00
_cell.angle_beta   90.00
_cell.angle_gamma   90.00
#
_symmetry.space_group_name_H-M   'P 1'
#
loop_
_entity.id
_entity.type
_entity.pdbx_description
1 polymer ?
#
loop_
_entity_poly.entity_id
_entity_poly.type
_entity_poly.pdbx_seq_one_letter_code
_entity_poly.pdbx_strand_id
1 'polypeptide(L)'
;MCGFVNGYATNAFALKIIFQPLEPRRCCGLTIHGLFLRRQQEVSRIFAERITKDVMTTHRLWMAILHGPRHAEFDRKLAKHVELFVNDNLGPRLRKVLEKRVGEGTAASLKKQIAESICAQLPTHIAYSYDYTTEALRLEETLRTAMQELSYAEFEGVLHPVFEEDELKLILVGGFLGAAVGLFQLVVMFGGGSS
;
A
#
# COMPACT_ATOMS: atom_id res chain seq x y z
N MET A 1 37.16 11.26 18.94
CA MET A 1 36.50 11.89 17.76
C MET A 1 36.58 11.05 16.49
N CYS A 2 37.69 10.41 16.17
CA CYS A 2 37.82 9.58 14.95
C CYS A 2 36.79 8.43 14.87
N GLY A 3 36.48 7.74 16.00
CA GLY A 3 35.53 6.63 16.02
C GLY A 3 34.10 7.04 15.59
N PHE A 4 33.62 8.19 16.09
CA PHE A 4 32.31 8.73 15.72
C PHE A 4 32.24 9.06 14.21
N VAL A 5 33.23 9.77 13.71
CA VAL A 5 33.29 10.18 12.30
C VAL A 5 33.35 8.96 11.39
N ASN A 6 34.14 7.95 11.75
CA ASN A 6 34.27 6.73 10.99
C ASN A 6 32.95 5.92 10.99
N GLY A 7 32.31 5.73 12.14
CA GLY A 7 31.03 5.04 12.25
C GLY A 7 29.91 5.75 11.49
N TYR A 8 29.85 7.08 11.59
CA TYR A 8 28.91 7.91 10.83
C TYR A 8 29.13 7.76 9.31
N ALA A 9 30.36 7.94 8.85
CA ALA A 9 30.70 7.88 7.43
C ALA A 9 30.45 6.49 6.84
N THR A 10 30.78 5.43 7.57
CA THR A 10 30.57 4.05 7.12
C THR A 10 29.08 3.74 6.97
N ASN A 11 28.25 4.13 7.93
CA ASN A 11 26.80 3.91 7.85
C ASN A 11 26.16 4.74 6.71
N ALA A 12 26.50 6.01 6.60
CA ALA A 12 26.01 6.85 5.51
C ALA A 12 26.41 6.30 4.13
N PHE A 13 27.64 5.80 4.01
CA PHE A 13 28.12 5.18 2.77
C PHE A 13 27.41 3.85 2.47
N ALA A 14 27.18 3.02 3.49
CA ALA A 14 26.45 1.76 3.35
C ALA A 14 25.01 1.98 2.85
N LEU A 15 24.28 2.95 3.43
CA LEU A 15 22.94 3.31 2.98
C LEU A 15 22.94 3.83 1.54
N LYS A 16 23.93 4.66 1.20
CA LYS A 16 24.05 5.16 -0.16
C LYS A 16 24.29 4.04 -1.19
N ILE A 17 25.06 3.03 -0.88
CA ILE A 17 25.32 1.88 -1.78
C ILE A 17 24.06 1.02 -1.95
N ILE A 18 23.17 0.97 -0.96
CA ILE A 18 21.93 0.21 -1.06
C ILE A 18 21.04 0.75 -2.17
N PHE A 19 20.92 2.07 -2.29
CA PHE A 19 20.03 2.73 -3.26
C PHE A 19 20.74 3.29 -4.49
N GLN A 20 22.04 3.50 -4.45
CA GLN A 20 22.80 4.13 -5.54
C GLN A 20 23.96 3.26 -6.03
N PRO A 21 24.35 3.35 -7.32
CA PRO A 21 23.74 4.15 -8.37
C PRO A 21 22.41 3.57 -8.86
N LEU A 22 21.48 4.43 -9.31
CA LEU A 22 20.18 4.03 -9.85
C LEU A 22 20.32 3.17 -11.10
N GLU A 23 21.26 3.54 -11.96
CA GLU A 23 21.56 2.80 -13.18
C GLU A 23 22.84 1.96 -13.02
N PRO A 24 22.88 0.75 -13.58
CA PRO A 24 24.06 -0.08 -13.52
C PRO A 24 25.25 0.60 -14.25
N ARG A 25 26.29 0.95 -13.51
CA ARG A 25 27.52 1.53 -14.04
C ARG A 25 28.63 0.48 -14.05
N ARG A 26 29.30 0.35 -15.19
CA ARG A 26 30.50 -0.51 -15.29
C ARG A 26 31.74 0.31 -14.92
N CYS A 27 32.41 -0.10 -13.84
CA CYS A 27 33.68 0.48 -13.42
C CYS A 27 34.69 -0.66 -13.19
N CYS A 28 35.83 -0.58 -13.87
CA CYS A 28 36.94 -1.55 -13.73
C CYS A 28 36.51 -3.04 -13.87
N GLY A 29 35.57 -3.35 -14.78
CA GLY A 29 35.08 -4.72 -15.00
C GLY A 29 34.01 -5.19 -14.00
N LEU A 30 33.67 -4.38 -12.99
CA LEU A 30 32.60 -4.61 -12.05
C LEU A 30 31.39 -3.77 -12.38
N THR A 31 30.20 -4.35 -12.31
CA THR A 31 28.94 -3.62 -12.45
C THR A 31 28.50 -3.15 -11.07
N ILE A 32 28.57 -1.84 -10.86
CA ILE A 32 28.09 -1.20 -9.63
C ILE A 32 26.65 -0.78 -9.89
N HIS A 33 25.75 -1.30 -9.07
CA HIS A 33 24.31 -1.00 -9.10
C HIS A 33 23.79 -1.04 -7.66
N GLY A 34 22.84 -0.19 -7.31
CA GLY A 34 22.23 -0.21 -5.97
C GLY A 34 21.80 -1.63 -5.59
N LEU A 35 22.24 -2.11 -4.45
CA LEU A 35 22.01 -3.50 -4.03
C LEU A 35 20.52 -3.82 -3.94
N PHE A 36 19.72 -2.85 -3.49
CA PHE A 36 18.26 -2.97 -3.39
C PHE A 36 17.61 -3.00 -4.78
N LEU A 37 18.03 -2.12 -5.67
CA LEU A 37 17.53 -2.03 -7.04
C LEU A 37 17.85 -3.29 -7.85
N ARG A 38 18.99 -3.89 -7.61
CA ARG A 38 19.36 -5.16 -8.24
C ARG A 38 18.39 -6.31 -7.90
N ARG A 39 17.71 -6.21 -6.75
CA ARG A 39 16.74 -7.20 -6.28
C ARG A 39 15.30 -6.76 -6.51
N GLN A 40 15.04 -5.82 -7.40
CA GLN A 40 13.70 -5.30 -7.67
C GLN A 40 12.67 -6.40 -7.88
N GLN A 41 12.97 -7.43 -8.66
CA GLN A 41 12.07 -8.55 -8.92
C GLN A 41 11.67 -9.31 -7.65
N GLU A 42 12.64 -9.59 -6.80
CA GLU A 42 12.43 -10.29 -5.53
C GLU A 42 11.67 -9.43 -4.52
N VAL A 43 12.11 -8.17 -4.38
CA VAL A 43 11.47 -7.21 -3.45
C VAL A 43 10.02 -6.95 -3.86
N SER A 44 9.75 -6.73 -5.13
CA SER A 44 8.38 -6.54 -5.65
C SER A 44 7.47 -7.73 -5.32
N ARG A 45 7.99 -8.95 -5.47
CA ARG A 45 7.23 -10.16 -5.13
C ARG A 45 6.90 -10.23 -3.63
N ILE A 46 7.91 -10.07 -2.78
CA ILE A 46 7.73 -10.13 -1.32
C ILE A 46 6.83 -9.00 -0.84
N PHE A 47 7.01 -7.79 -1.36
CA PHE A 47 6.19 -6.63 -1.01
C PHE A 47 4.74 -6.84 -1.41
N ALA A 48 4.48 -7.25 -2.66
CA ALA A 48 3.14 -7.52 -3.15
C ALA A 48 2.43 -8.58 -2.29
N GLU A 49 3.11 -9.70 -2.01
CA GLU A 49 2.59 -10.77 -1.17
C GLU A 49 2.21 -10.27 0.23
N ARG A 50 3.09 -9.50 0.89
CA ARG A 50 2.83 -8.99 2.24
C ARG A 50 1.74 -7.94 2.27
N ILE A 51 1.77 -6.97 1.36
CA ILE A 51 0.76 -5.90 1.30
C ILE A 51 -0.63 -6.48 1.04
N THR A 52 -0.77 -7.43 0.13
CA THR A 52 -2.07 -8.00 -0.20
C THR A 52 -2.61 -8.93 0.88
N LYS A 53 -1.74 -9.64 1.61
CA LYS A 53 -2.15 -10.49 2.73
C LYS A 53 -2.48 -9.73 4.00
N ASP A 54 -1.67 -8.71 4.33
CA ASP A 54 -1.72 -8.10 5.66
C ASP A 54 -2.45 -6.74 5.65
N VAL A 55 -2.42 -6.01 4.54
CA VAL A 55 -2.93 -4.63 4.45
C VAL A 55 -4.10 -4.52 3.48
N MET A 56 -3.94 -4.93 2.23
CA MET A 56 -4.93 -4.75 1.16
C MET A 56 -5.76 -6.01 0.92
N THR A 57 -6.30 -6.60 1.98
CA THR A 57 -7.21 -7.74 1.82
C THR A 57 -8.51 -7.29 1.17
N THR A 58 -9.15 -8.18 0.40
CA THR A 58 -10.45 -7.93 -0.24
C THR A 58 -11.49 -7.46 0.76
N HIS A 59 -11.51 -8.06 1.97
CA HIS A 59 -12.39 -7.63 3.05
C HIS A 59 -12.15 -6.16 3.45
N ARG A 60 -10.90 -5.76 3.67
CA ARG A 60 -10.58 -4.36 4.03
C ARG A 60 -10.90 -3.38 2.92
N LEU A 61 -10.71 -3.77 1.66
CA LEU A 61 -11.10 -2.94 0.51
C LEU A 61 -12.61 -2.69 0.49
N TRP A 62 -13.42 -3.73 0.67
CA TRP A 62 -14.86 -3.58 0.75
C TRP A 62 -15.29 -2.77 1.98
N MET A 63 -14.67 -2.98 3.13
CA MET A 63 -14.94 -2.17 4.32
C MET A 63 -14.60 -0.69 4.11
N ALA A 64 -13.51 -0.38 3.40
CA ALA A 64 -13.15 1.00 3.06
C ALA A 64 -14.14 1.63 2.07
N ILE A 65 -14.70 0.87 1.13
CA ILE A 65 -15.73 1.35 0.20
C ILE A 65 -17.04 1.60 0.93
N LEU A 66 -17.49 0.63 1.76
CA LEU A 66 -18.81 0.66 2.42
C LEU A 66 -18.86 1.60 3.64
N HIS A 67 -17.75 1.75 4.36
CA HIS A 67 -17.71 2.50 5.63
C HIS A 67 -16.59 3.56 5.69
N GLY A 68 -15.86 3.76 4.60
CA GLY A 68 -14.79 4.76 4.52
C GLY A 68 -15.31 6.20 4.49
N PRO A 69 -14.43 7.20 4.48
CA PRO A 69 -14.80 8.61 4.55
C PRO A 69 -15.69 9.09 3.38
N ARG A 70 -15.73 8.33 2.28
CA ARG A 70 -16.55 8.65 1.09
C ARG A 70 -17.76 7.72 0.93
N HIS A 71 -18.14 6.94 1.94
CA HIS A 71 -19.27 6.02 1.89
C HIS A 71 -20.58 6.70 1.43
N ALA A 72 -20.85 7.91 1.93
CA ALA A 72 -22.07 8.65 1.57
C ALA A 72 -22.16 8.95 0.06
N GLU A 73 -21.03 9.14 -0.63
CA GLU A 73 -21.00 9.29 -2.09
C GLU A 73 -21.30 7.97 -2.78
N PHE A 74 -20.77 6.88 -2.27
CA PHE A 74 -21.03 5.53 -2.76
C PHE A 74 -22.51 5.18 -2.62
N ASP A 75 -23.10 5.37 -1.44
CA ASP A 75 -24.51 5.10 -1.16
C ASP A 75 -25.43 5.89 -2.08
N ARG A 76 -25.13 7.16 -2.30
CA ARG A 76 -25.91 8.02 -3.22
C ARG A 76 -25.84 7.51 -4.67
N LYS A 77 -24.65 7.12 -5.14
CA LYS A 77 -24.47 6.56 -6.48
C LYS A 77 -25.17 5.22 -6.61
N LEU A 78 -25.04 4.36 -5.62
CA LEU A 78 -25.68 3.06 -5.57
C LEU A 78 -27.21 3.21 -5.59
N ALA A 79 -27.78 4.03 -4.73
CA ALA A 79 -29.21 4.28 -4.67
C ALA A 79 -29.75 4.78 -6.02
N LYS A 80 -29.04 5.70 -6.68
CA LYS A 80 -29.42 6.19 -8.02
C LYS A 80 -29.39 5.07 -9.07
N HIS A 81 -28.36 4.21 -9.07
CA HIS A 81 -28.27 3.11 -10.02
C HIS A 81 -29.33 2.04 -9.76
N VAL A 82 -29.63 1.72 -8.50
CA VAL A 82 -30.68 0.78 -8.13
C VAL A 82 -32.05 1.35 -8.55
N GLU A 83 -32.29 2.64 -8.35
CA GLU A 83 -33.51 3.28 -8.81
C GLU A 83 -33.68 3.20 -10.33
N LEU A 84 -32.63 3.48 -11.09
CA LEU A 84 -32.62 3.34 -12.55
C LEU A 84 -32.90 1.88 -12.96
N PHE A 85 -32.20 0.94 -12.34
CA PHE A 85 -32.36 -0.49 -12.59
C PHE A 85 -33.80 -0.95 -12.33
N VAL A 86 -34.40 -0.54 -11.21
CA VAL A 86 -35.79 -0.84 -10.87
C VAL A 86 -36.73 -0.22 -11.89
N ASN A 87 -36.50 1.02 -12.34
CA ASN A 87 -37.31 1.69 -13.34
C ASN A 87 -37.26 0.99 -14.72
N ASP A 88 -36.05 0.54 -15.12
CA ASP A 88 -35.87 -0.08 -16.44
C ASP A 88 -36.40 -1.52 -16.46
N ASN A 89 -36.34 -2.25 -15.35
CA ASN A 89 -36.77 -3.64 -15.24
C ASN A 89 -38.24 -3.80 -14.82
N LEU A 90 -38.85 -2.75 -14.26
CA LEU A 90 -40.30 -2.71 -14.09
C LEU A 90 -40.95 -2.54 -15.47
N GLY A 91 -41.35 -3.66 -16.07
CA GLY A 91 -41.98 -3.68 -17.36
C GLY A 91 -43.18 -2.72 -17.41
N PRO A 92 -43.52 -2.16 -18.60
CA PRO A 92 -44.54 -1.13 -18.75
C PRO A 92 -45.94 -1.55 -18.24
N ARG A 93 -46.21 -2.84 -18.22
CA ARG A 93 -47.44 -3.41 -17.66
C ARG A 93 -47.47 -3.35 -16.14
N LEU A 94 -46.38 -3.70 -15.47
CA LEU A 94 -46.30 -3.67 -14.03
C LEU A 94 -46.29 -2.23 -13.50
N ARG A 95 -45.64 -1.33 -14.22
CA ARG A 95 -45.61 0.10 -13.93
C ARG A 95 -47.03 0.70 -13.96
N LYS A 96 -47.80 0.43 -15.01
CA LYS A 96 -49.21 0.89 -15.13
C LYS A 96 -50.13 0.33 -14.04
N VAL A 97 -49.92 -0.95 -13.66
CA VAL A 97 -50.69 -1.59 -12.57
C VAL A 97 -50.34 -0.99 -11.21
N LEU A 98 -49.08 -0.72 -10.93
CA LEU A 98 -48.63 -0.06 -9.72
C LEU A 98 -49.16 1.35 -9.63
N GLU A 99 -49.00 2.17 -10.66
CA GLU A 99 -49.50 3.54 -10.72
C GLU A 99 -51.03 3.61 -10.56
N LYS A 100 -51.76 2.68 -11.17
CA LYS A 100 -53.25 2.65 -11.14
C LYS A 100 -53.82 2.12 -9.82
N ARG A 101 -53.13 1.17 -9.16
CA ARG A 101 -53.64 0.58 -7.90
C ARG A 101 -53.15 1.26 -6.65
N VAL A 102 -52.00 1.86 -6.66
CA VAL A 102 -51.27 2.33 -5.47
C VAL A 102 -51.11 3.86 -5.48
N GLY A 103 -51.34 4.51 -6.64
CA GLY A 103 -51.15 5.95 -6.83
C GLY A 103 -49.66 6.30 -7.10
N GLU A 104 -49.45 7.37 -7.88
CA GLU A 104 -48.10 7.77 -8.31
C GLU A 104 -47.14 8.07 -7.14
N GLY A 105 -47.63 8.73 -6.08
CA GLY A 105 -46.82 9.04 -4.89
C GLY A 105 -46.35 7.80 -4.11
N THR A 106 -47.22 6.78 -4.05
CA THR A 106 -46.89 5.51 -3.35
C THR A 106 -45.97 4.62 -4.18
N ALA A 107 -46.12 4.65 -5.50
CA ALA A 107 -45.20 3.92 -6.40
C ALA A 107 -43.77 4.50 -6.32
N ALA A 108 -43.62 5.80 -6.23
CA ALA A 108 -42.33 6.45 -6.05
C ALA A 108 -41.72 6.13 -4.68
N SER A 109 -42.53 6.16 -3.61
CA SER A 109 -42.06 5.80 -2.27
C SER A 109 -41.65 4.32 -2.16
N LEU A 110 -42.39 3.43 -2.81
CA LEU A 110 -42.06 2.00 -2.85
C LEU A 110 -40.70 1.74 -3.56
N LYS A 111 -40.47 2.41 -4.70
CA LYS A 111 -39.19 2.33 -5.40
C LYS A 111 -38.02 2.79 -4.52
N LYS A 112 -38.22 3.91 -3.82
CA LYS A 112 -37.22 4.42 -2.87
C LYS A 112 -36.95 3.43 -1.73
N GLN A 113 -38.00 2.85 -1.14
CA GLN A 113 -37.87 1.84 -0.10
C GLN A 113 -37.13 0.59 -0.59
N ILE A 114 -37.39 0.12 -1.81
CA ILE A 114 -36.67 -1.00 -2.42
C ILE A 114 -35.19 -0.63 -2.57
N ALA A 115 -34.86 0.54 -3.08
CA ALA A 115 -33.48 0.99 -3.23
C ALA A 115 -32.76 1.08 -1.87
N GLU A 116 -33.40 1.67 -0.88
CA GLU A 116 -32.87 1.75 0.49
C GLU A 116 -32.67 0.36 1.11
N SER A 117 -33.61 -0.56 0.90
CA SER A 117 -33.50 -1.95 1.39
C SER A 117 -32.34 -2.71 0.74
N ILE A 118 -32.13 -2.54 -0.57
CA ILE A 118 -30.99 -3.14 -1.28
C ILE A 118 -29.67 -2.56 -0.77
N CYS A 119 -29.60 -1.24 -0.62
CA CYS A 119 -28.40 -0.57 -0.08
C CYS A 119 -28.07 -1.05 1.35
N ALA A 120 -29.09 -1.19 2.19
CA ALA A 120 -28.94 -1.66 3.58
C ALA A 120 -28.45 -3.12 3.67
N GLN A 121 -28.86 -3.97 2.73
CA GLN A 121 -28.48 -5.40 2.71
C GLN A 121 -27.17 -5.66 1.95
N LEU A 122 -26.69 -4.71 1.16
CA LEU A 122 -25.49 -4.86 0.35
C LEU A 122 -24.27 -5.30 1.14
N PRO A 123 -23.95 -4.74 2.34
CA PRO A 123 -22.78 -5.17 3.12
C PRO A 123 -22.80 -6.67 3.46
N THR A 124 -23.99 -7.21 3.77
CA THR A 124 -24.15 -8.62 4.10
C THR A 124 -23.99 -9.51 2.88
N HIS A 125 -24.52 -9.10 1.73
CA HIS A 125 -24.47 -9.89 0.50
C HIS A 125 -23.10 -9.83 -0.18
N ILE A 126 -22.39 -8.72 -0.06
CA ILE A 126 -21.06 -8.56 -0.65
C ILE A 126 -20.03 -9.52 -0.04
N ALA A 127 -20.26 -9.95 1.22
CA ALA A 127 -19.40 -10.93 1.87
C ALA A 127 -19.31 -12.26 1.11
N TYR A 128 -20.40 -12.67 0.47
CA TYR A 128 -20.42 -13.88 -0.40
C TYR A 128 -19.58 -13.74 -1.67
N SER A 129 -19.21 -12.52 -2.03
CA SER A 129 -18.42 -12.23 -3.22
C SER A 129 -16.93 -12.04 -2.92
N TYR A 130 -16.49 -12.18 -1.67
CA TYR A 130 -15.08 -11.91 -1.30
C TYR A 130 -14.11 -12.83 -2.02
N ASP A 131 -14.39 -14.13 -2.09
CA ASP A 131 -13.54 -15.10 -2.75
C ASP A 131 -13.44 -14.80 -4.25
N TYR A 132 -14.58 -14.60 -4.90
CA TYR A 132 -14.63 -14.19 -6.30
C TYR A 132 -13.89 -12.86 -6.54
N THR A 133 -14.08 -11.86 -5.68
CA THR A 133 -13.41 -10.57 -5.83
C THR A 133 -11.90 -10.71 -5.66
N THR A 134 -11.45 -11.56 -4.74
CA THR A 134 -10.03 -11.84 -4.54
C THR A 134 -9.40 -12.45 -5.79
N GLU A 135 -10.06 -13.44 -6.38
CA GLU A 135 -9.61 -14.08 -7.62
C GLU A 135 -9.69 -13.14 -8.83
N ALA A 136 -10.76 -12.36 -8.94
CA ALA A 136 -10.98 -11.45 -10.06
C ALA A 136 -10.02 -10.26 -10.06
N LEU A 137 -9.73 -9.69 -8.90
CA LEU A 137 -8.82 -8.54 -8.79
C LEU A 137 -7.35 -8.92 -8.92
N ARG A 138 -6.98 -10.16 -8.55
CA ARG A 138 -5.59 -10.66 -8.59
C ARG A 138 -4.59 -9.62 -8.06
N LEU A 139 -4.92 -9.00 -6.92
CA LEU A 139 -4.20 -7.84 -6.39
C LEU A 139 -2.69 -8.09 -6.22
N GLU A 140 -2.32 -9.29 -5.75
CA GLU A 140 -0.91 -9.65 -5.59
C GLU A 140 -0.17 -9.63 -6.92
N GLU A 141 -0.73 -10.26 -7.95
CA GLU A 141 -0.11 -10.31 -9.27
C GLU A 141 -0.06 -8.94 -9.93
N THR A 142 -1.16 -8.20 -9.84
CA THR A 142 -1.24 -6.83 -10.38
C THR A 142 -0.21 -5.92 -9.73
N LEU A 143 -0.11 -5.93 -8.40
CA LEU A 143 0.85 -5.12 -7.67
C LEU A 143 2.30 -5.56 -7.97
N ARG A 144 2.56 -6.87 -7.98
CA ARG A 144 3.87 -7.42 -8.32
C ARG A 144 4.32 -6.97 -9.70
N THR A 145 3.46 -7.16 -10.72
CA THR A 145 3.77 -6.79 -12.10
C THR A 145 4.00 -5.30 -12.22
N ALA A 146 3.11 -4.47 -11.67
CA ALA A 146 3.27 -3.02 -11.70
C ALA A 146 4.59 -2.57 -11.08
N MET A 147 4.99 -3.13 -9.93
CA MET A 147 6.26 -2.79 -9.29
C MET A 147 7.49 -3.30 -10.06
N GLN A 148 7.37 -4.42 -10.77
CA GLN A 148 8.45 -4.98 -11.58
C GLN A 148 8.68 -4.21 -12.88
N GLU A 149 7.64 -3.55 -13.39
CA GLU A 149 7.69 -2.71 -14.59
C GLU A 149 8.17 -1.28 -14.33
N LEU A 150 8.24 -0.85 -13.06
CA LEU A 150 8.79 0.46 -12.72
C LEU A 150 10.26 0.58 -13.16
N SER A 151 10.62 1.76 -13.64
CA SER A 151 12.03 2.12 -13.78
C SER A 151 12.74 2.09 -12.41
N TYR A 152 14.04 1.95 -12.38
CA TYR A 152 14.80 1.94 -11.12
C TYR A 152 14.60 3.21 -10.29
N ALA A 153 14.45 4.36 -10.95
CA ALA A 153 14.19 5.63 -10.28
C ALA A 153 12.78 5.68 -9.65
N GLU A 154 11.77 5.19 -10.36
CA GLU A 154 10.40 5.10 -9.82
C GLU A 154 10.31 4.09 -8.68
N PHE A 155 10.96 2.93 -8.83
CA PHE A 155 10.99 1.90 -7.80
C PHE A 155 11.67 2.41 -6.52
N GLU A 156 12.78 3.10 -6.64
CA GLU A 156 13.46 3.77 -5.54
C GLU A 156 12.55 4.81 -4.91
N GLY A 157 11.92 5.67 -5.71
CA GLY A 157 11.02 6.73 -5.23
C GLY A 157 9.79 6.22 -4.47
N VAL A 158 9.31 5.00 -4.76
CA VAL A 158 8.21 4.36 -4.01
C VAL A 158 8.67 3.83 -2.66
N LEU A 159 9.88 3.29 -2.58
CA LEU A 159 10.34 2.56 -1.40
C LEU A 159 11.29 3.37 -0.51
N HIS A 160 12.08 4.28 -1.08
CA HIS A 160 13.03 5.10 -0.32
C HIS A 160 12.36 5.89 0.82
N PRO A 161 11.20 6.54 0.66
CA PRO A 161 10.55 7.25 1.76
C PRO A 161 10.25 6.39 2.99
N VAL A 162 10.07 5.08 2.81
CA VAL A 162 9.85 4.14 3.90
C VAL A 162 11.11 3.97 4.76
N PHE A 163 12.29 4.13 4.16
CA PHE A 163 13.58 3.99 4.83
C PHE A 163 14.16 5.33 5.30
N GLU A 164 13.78 6.44 4.67
CA GLU A 164 14.31 7.78 4.93
C GLU A 164 14.19 8.19 6.41
N GLU A 165 13.08 7.87 7.05
CA GLU A 165 12.86 8.19 8.46
C GLU A 165 13.87 7.49 9.39
N ASP A 166 14.29 6.28 9.02
CA ASP A 166 15.23 5.49 9.83
C ASP A 166 16.69 5.69 9.42
N GLU A 167 16.99 6.27 8.26
CA GLU A 167 18.35 6.55 7.79
C GLU A 167 19.14 7.39 8.80
N LEU A 168 18.58 8.50 9.24
CA LEU A 168 19.22 9.38 10.23
C LEU A 168 19.47 8.66 11.54
N LYS A 169 18.52 7.85 12.00
CA LYS A 169 18.67 7.05 13.23
C LYS A 169 19.81 6.05 13.11
N LEU A 170 19.86 5.33 11.97
CA LEU A 170 20.92 4.35 11.71
C LEU A 170 22.31 4.99 11.61
N ILE A 171 22.41 6.13 10.94
CA ILE A 171 23.67 6.87 10.81
C ILE A 171 24.16 7.35 12.20
N LEU A 172 23.26 7.91 13.01
CA LEU A 172 23.58 8.38 14.37
C LEU A 172 23.99 7.22 15.28
N VAL A 173 23.26 6.10 15.26
CA VAL A 173 23.60 4.89 16.02
C VAL A 173 24.99 4.39 15.64
N GLY A 174 25.32 4.37 14.34
CA GLY A 174 26.67 4.02 13.86
C GLY A 174 27.76 4.95 14.39
N GLY A 175 27.47 6.27 14.42
CA GLY A 175 28.36 7.27 15.02
C GLY A 175 28.60 7.02 16.52
N PHE A 176 27.54 6.79 17.29
CA PHE A 176 27.65 6.51 18.72
C PHE A 176 28.38 5.20 19.01
N LEU A 177 28.08 4.13 18.29
CA LEU A 177 28.78 2.87 18.41
C LEU A 177 30.28 3.03 18.08
N GLY A 178 30.59 3.74 16.99
CA GLY A 178 31.98 4.04 16.63
C GLY A 178 32.72 4.87 17.71
N ALA A 179 32.02 5.82 18.33
CA ALA A 179 32.58 6.58 19.47
C ALA A 179 32.84 5.68 20.68
N ALA A 180 31.92 4.82 21.06
CA ALA A 180 32.04 3.89 22.17
C ALA A 180 33.21 2.91 21.97
N VAL A 181 33.33 2.32 20.79
CA VAL A 181 34.43 1.42 20.43
C VAL A 181 35.76 2.18 20.44
N GLY A 182 35.79 3.41 19.90
CA GLY A 182 37.00 4.24 19.91
C GLY A 182 37.44 4.63 21.30
N LEU A 183 36.52 4.92 22.23
CA LEU A 183 36.80 5.16 23.65
C LEU A 183 37.33 3.91 24.33
N PHE A 184 36.71 2.76 24.10
CA PHE A 184 37.18 1.48 24.65
C PHE A 184 38.62 1.15 24.21
N GLN A 185 38.91 1.32 22.92
CA GLN A 185 40.27 1.13 22.40
C GLN A 185 41.26 2.08 23.04
N LEU A 186 40.91 3.34 23.24
CA LEU A 186 41.78 4.34 23.88
C LEU A 186 42.13 3.93 25.32
N VAL A 187 41.11 3.49 26.07
CA VAL A 187 41.30 3.06 27.47
C VAL A 187 42.14 1.79 27.57
N VAL A 188 41.85 0.80 26.69
CA VAL A 188 42.56 -0.51 26.74
C VAL A 188 44.00 -0.41 26.20
N MET A 189 44.20 0.34 25.11
CA MET A 189 45.53 0.43 24.47
C MET A 189 46.42 1.51 25.08
N PHE A 190 45.88 2.60 25.62
CA PHE A 190 46.66 3.71 26.16
C PHE A 190 46.47 3.92 27.65
N GLY A 191 45.41 3.41 28.27
CA GLY A 191 45.16 3.51 29.70
C GLY A 191 46.00 2.53 30.57
N GLY A 192 46.64 1.51 29.97
CA GLY A 192 47.49 0.53 30.64
C GLY A 192 48.98 0.93 30.75
N GLY A 193 49.34 2.16 30.37
CA GLY A 193 50.74 2.63 30.31
C GLY A 193 51.23 3.55 31.45
N SER A 194 50.52 3.58 32.58
CA SER A 194 50.97 4.34 33.76
C SER A 194 51.03 3.47 35.01
N SER A 195 52.03 2.62 35.06
CA SER A 195 52.55 2.05 36.29
C SER A 195 54.04 1.82 36.16
#